data_022201187b6e59f9fc8eda7f34324bfc
#
_entry.id   022201187b6e59f9fc8eda7f34324bfc
#
_cell.length_a   1.000
_cell.length_b   1.000
_cell.length_c   1.000
_cell.angle_alpha   90.00
_cell.angle_beta   90.00
_cell.angle_gamma   90.00
#
_symmetry.space_group_name_H-M   'P 1'
#
loop_
_entity.id
_entity.type
_entity.pdbx_description
1 polymer ?
#
loop_
_entity_poly.entity_id
_entity_poly.type
_entity_poly.pdbx_seq_one_letter_code
_entity_poly.pdbx_strand_id
1 'polypeptide(L)'
;VTPLVTAAVLLAAVTHAGWNAIAHRIADKLTGFALISGGGLLIGVALLPFTAVPAAGAWPYLLVSAAIHIAYYALLMRSFRLGDFGQAYPIARGSAPLLVTVLAAVFAHEVPDGWAAAGIVLSCAGLSGVALWGLRGRRPDWAAIGAALATGVTIAAYTVVDGLGVRASGTSLGYIAWLMAVQGTVIPGYLLYRHRAASWALLRPRAGLGLFGAALSVAAYALVLWAPSSPRSPRCASPPSWSARRSAPSSSRRSSARPGSRRRASWSSGSG
;
A
#
# COMPACT_ATOMS: atom_id res chain seq x y z
N VAL A 1 9.59 11.27 12.09
CA VAL A 1 8.80 10.01 12.21
C VAL A 1 8.51 9.79 13.68
N THR A 2 7.26 9.58 14.09
CA THR A 2 6.93 9.34 15.50
C THR A 2 7.42 7.95 15.92
N PRO A 3 7.81 7.73 17.19
CA PRO A 3 8.21 6.41 17.69
C PRO A 3 7.17 5.32 17.40
N LEU A 4 5.87 5.68 17.43
CA LEU A 4 4.77 4.77 17.11
C LEU A 4 4.82 4.29 15.66
N VAL A 5 5.06 5.18 14.71
CA VAL A 5 5.19 4.82 13.27
C VAL A 5 6.43 3.95 13.06
N THR A 6 7.54 4.25 13.72
CA THR A 6 8.74 3.41 13.66
C THR A 6 8.47 2.00 14.19
N ALA A 7 7.83 1.89 15.35
CA ALA A 7 7.45 0.61 15.93
C ALA A 7 6.50 -0.19 15.01
N ALA A 8 5.51 0.48 14.41
CA ALA A 8 4.58 -0.14 13.46
C ALA A 8 5.29 -0.69 12.22
N VAL A 9 6.25 0.08 11.67
CA VAL A 9 7.04 -0.36 10.50
C VAL A 9 7.94 -1.55 10.85
N LEU A 10 8.58 -1.54 12.02
CA LEU A 10 9.40 -2.67 12.47
C LEU A 10 8.54 -3.92 12.70
N LEU A 11 7.38 -3.77 13.32
CA LEU A 11 6.42 -4.87 13.51
C LEU A 11 5.93 -5.40 12.16
N ALA A 12 5.63 -4.51 11.20
CA ALA A 12 5.27 -4.91 9.84
C ALA A 12 6.39 -5.73 9.17
N ALA A 13 7.65 -5.34 9.35
CA ALA A 13 8.78 -6.09 8.81
C ALA A 13 8.90 -7.49 9.41
N VAL A 14 8.75 -7.62 10.73
CA VAL A 14 8.80 -8.91 11.43
C VAL A 14 7.65 -9.83 11.02
N THR A 15 6.41 -9.33 11.04
CA THR A 15 5.23 -10.09 10.64
C THR A 15 5.29 -10.49 9.17
N HIS A 16 5.85 -9.60 8.32
CA HIS A 16 6.05 -9.88 6.91
C HIS A 16 7.09 -10.98 6.65
N ALA A 17 8.23 -10.94 7.35
CA ALA A 17 9.24 -12.00 7.29
C ALA A 17 8.66 -13.33 7.81
N GLY A 18 7.86 -13.28 8.87
CA GLY A 18 7.24 -14.45 9.51
C GLY A 18 6.32 -15.22 8.55
N TRP A 19 5.37 -14.54 7.89
CA TRP A 19 4.47 -15.24 6.97
C TRP A 19 5.21 -15.79 5.73
N ASN A 20 6.22 -15.09 5.23
CA ASN A 20 7.05 -15.59 4.13
C ASN A 20 7.82 -16.86 4.54
N ALA A 21 8.37 -16.89 5.75
CA ALA A 21 9.05 -18.07 6.29
C ALA A 21 8.08 -19.25 6.43
N ILE A 22 6.83 -19.02 6.87
CA ILE A 22 5.78 -20.04 6.94
C ILE A 22 5.46 -20.58 5.53
N ALA A 23 5.24 -19.68 4.55
CA ALA A 23 4.98 -20.06 3.17
C ALA A 23 6.13 -20.90 2.58
N HIS A 24 7.37 -20.52 2.89
CA HIS A 24 8.54 -21.26 2.44
C HIS A 24 8.66 -22.65 3.07
N ARG A 25 8.33 -22.79 4.36
CA ARG A 25 8.40 -24.09 5.09
C ARG A 25 7.42 -25.14 4.56
N ILE A 26 6.30 -24.75 3.98
CA ILE A 26 5.34 -25.69 3.40
C ILE A 26 5.91 -26.19 2.06
N ALA A 27 6.17 -27.50 1.99
CA ALA A 27 6.84 -28.12 0.84
C ALA A 27 6.07 -27.88 -0.47
N ASP A 28 4.77 -28.16 -0.48
CA ASP A 28 3.92 -27.75 -1.61
C ASP A 28 3.56 -26.26 -1.52
N LYS A 29 4.20 -25.49 -2.40
CA LYS A 29 4.05 -24.03 -2.42
C LYS A 29 2.61 -23.60 -2.75
N LEU A 30 1.93 -24.34 -3.62
CA LEU A 30 0.53 -24.03 -3.93
C LEU A 30 -0.36 -24.15 -2.70
N THR A 31 -0.22 -25.24 -1.93
CA THR A 31 -0.94 -25.43 -0.66
C THR A 31 -0.60 -24.34 0.35
N GLY A 32 0.69 -23.99 0.49
CA GLY A 32 1.13 -22.95 1.41
C GLY A 32 0.52 -21.58 1.09
N PHE A 33 0.57 -21.18 -0.15
CA PHE A 33 0.01 -19.90 -0.59
C PHE A 33 -1.53 -19.92 -0.62
N ALA A 34 -2.16 -21.05 -0.92
CA ALA A 34 -3.61 -21.20 -0.82
C ALA A 34 -4.12 -21.07 0.63
N LEU A 35 -3.40 -21.60 1.60
CA LEU A 35 -3.72 -21.44 3.01
C LEU A 35 -3.60 -19.98 3.47
N ILE A 36 -2.51 -19.29 3.10
CA ILE A 36 -2.28 -17.91 3.51
C ILE A 36 -3.26 -16.97 2.82
N SER A 37 -3.45 -17.11 1.51
CA SER A 37 -4.37 -16.30 0.73
C SER A 37 -5.83 -16.58 1.11
N GLY A 38 -6.20 -17.85 1.32
CA GLY A 38 -7.52 -18.25 1.81
C GLY A 38 -7.81 -17.79 3.24
N GLY A 39 -6.83 -17.83 4.12
CA GLY A 39 -6.93 -17.24 5.45
C GLY A 39 -7.10 -15.72 5.38
N GLY A 40 -6.40 -15.04 4.47
CA GLY A 40 -6.60 -13.63 4.17
C GLY A 40 -8.01 -13.32 3.67
N LEU A 41 -8.57 -14.16 2.78
CA LEU A 41 -9.97 -14.09 2.35
C LEU A 41 -10.92 -14.18 3.55
N LEU A 42 -10.75 -15.17 4.42
CA LEU A 42 -11.62 -15.35 5.60
C LEU A 42 -11.56 -14.13 6.54
N ILE A 43 -10.36 -13.59 6.78
CA ILE A 43 -10.18 -12.38 7.59
C ILE A 43 -10.81 -11.18 6.90
N GLY A 44 -10.56 -11.00 5.60
CA GLY A 44 -11.15 -9.92 4.81
C GLY A 44 -12.68 -9.94 4.86
N VAL A 45 -13.29 -11.08 4.57
CA VAL A 45 -14.77 -11.25 4.60
C VAL A 45 -15.30 -11.01 6.01
N ALA A 46 -14.63 -11.50 7.06
CA ALA A 46 -15.04 -11.26 8.45
C ALA A 46 -14.98 -9.77 8.85
N LEU A 47 -14.11 -8.99 8.21
CA LEU A 47 -14.01 -7.54 8.46
C LEU A 47 -15.03 -6.70 7.67
N LEU A 48 -15.59 -7.21 6.57
CA LEU A 48 -16.52 -6.45 5.73
C LEU A 48 -17.69 -5.82 6.50
N PRO A 49 -18.37 -6.53 7.43
CA PRO A 49 -19.48 -5.96 8.19
C PRO A 49 -19.09 -4.79 9.12
N PHE A 50 -17.80 -4.70 9.47
CA PHE A 50 -17.28 -3.73 10.44
C PHE A 50 -16.54 -2.57 9.75
N THR A 51 -16.51 -2.54 8.43
CA THR A 51 -15.75 -1.55 7.65
C THR A 51 -16.64 -0.86 6.63
N ALA A 52 -16.37 0.42 6.40
CA ALA A 52 -17.06 1.14 5.34
C ALA A 52 -16.65 0.59 3.96
N VAL A 53 -17.61 0.57 3.03
CA VAL A 53 -17.35 0.21 1.63
C VAL A 53 -16.47 1.29 1.00
N PRO A 54 -15.41 0.93 0.25
CA PRO A 54 -14.57 1.89 -0.47
C PRO A 54 -15.41 2.74 -1.44
N ALA A 55 -15.10 4.03 -1.53
CA ALA A 55 -15.74 4.92 -2.50
C ALA A 55 -15.55 4.39 -3.94
N ALA A 56 -16.51 4.70 -4.82
CA ALA A 56 -16.54 4.18 -6.20
C ALA A 56 -15.22 4.40 -6.96
N GLY A 57 -14.55 5.53 -6.75
CA GLY A 57 -13.26 5.86 -7.37
C GLY A 57 -12.09 4.95 -6.95
N ALA A 58 -12.23 4.18 -5.87
CA ALA A 58 -11.18 3.27 -5.41
C ALA A 58 -11.21 1.89 -6.10
N TRP A 59 -12.35 1.49 -6.66
CA TRP A 59 -12.53 0.16 -7.25
C TRP A 59 -11.57 -0.17 -8.39
N PRO A 60 -11.28 0.74 -9.35
CA PRO A 60 -10.28 0.47 -10.38
C PRO A 60 -8.91 0.12 -9.79
N TYR A 61 -8.46 0.87 -8.78
CA TYR A 61 -7.19 0.61 -8.09
C TYR A 61 -7.22 -0.75 -7.38
N LEU A 62 -8.31 -1.07 -6.69
CA LEU A 62 -8.49 -2.34 -5.98
C LEU A 62 -8.42 -3.54 -6.94
N LEU A 63 -9.10 -3.47 -8.08
CA LEU A 63 -9.09 -4.55 -9.07
C LEU A 63 -7.73 -4.72 -9.73
N VAL A 64 -7.07 -3.61 -10.10
CA VAL A 64 -5.71 -3.63 -10.65
C VAL A 64 -4.73 -4.18 -9.62
N SER A 65 -4.82 -3.74 -8.37
CA SER A 65 -3.99 -4.25 -7.28
C SER A 65 -4.22 -5.75 -7.05
N ALA A 66 -5.46 -6.21 -7.03
CA ALA A 66 -5.77 -7.64 -6.90
C ALA A 66 -5.12 -8.47 -8.01
N ALA A 67 -5.18 -8.01 -9.26
CA ALA A 67 -4.53 -8.67 -10.38
C ALA A 67 -2.99 -8.71 -10.22
N ILE A 68 -2.38 -7.61 -9.78
CA ILE A 68 -0.93 -7.55 -9.51
C ILE A 68 -0.56 -8.48 -8.36
N HIS A 69 -1.37 -8.57 -7.31
CA HIS A 69 -1.13 -9.49 -6.19
C HIS A 69 -1.19 -10.96 -6.60
N ILE A 70 -2.06 -11.33 -7.55
CA ILE A 70 -2.09 -12.67 -8.10
C ILE A 70 -0.79 -12.97 -8.86
N ALA A 71 -0.34 -12.04 -9.70
CA ALA A 71 0.96 -12.16 -10.39
C ALA A 71 2.12 -12.22 -9.39
N TYR A 72 2.10 -11.39 -8.34
CA TYR A 72 3.06 -11.43 -7.25
C TYR A 72 3.13 -12.82 -6.58
N TYR A 73 2.01 -13.42 -6.21
CA TYR A 73 2.00 -14.76 -5.61
C TYR A 73 2.54 -15.82 -6.57
N ALA A 74 2.19 -15.76 -7.85
CA ALA A 74 2.69 -16.68 -8.86
C ALA A 74 4.23 -16.59 -9.02
N LEU A 75 4.76 -15.37 -9.11
CA LEU A 75 6.19 -15.11 -9.22
C LEU A 75 6.94 -15.50 -7.94
N LEU A 76 6.38 -15.20 -6.77
CA LEU A 76 6.97 -15.56 -5.49
C LEU A 76 7.00 -17.10 -5.31
N MET A 77 5.91 -17.80 -5.65
CA MET A 77 5.91 -19.27 -5.67
C MET A 77 6.99 -19.82 -6.61
N ARG A 78 7.14 -19.22 -7.79
CA ARG A 78 8.16 -19.60 -8.76
C ARG A 78 9.57 -19.36 -8.20
N SER A 79 9.84 -18.21 -7.60
CA SER A 79 11.14 -17.91 -7.00
C SER A 79 11.49 -18.87 -5.86
N PHE A 80 10.50 -19.25 -5.03
CA PHE A 80 10.69 -20.22 -3.95
C PHE A 80 10.85 -21.67 -4.42
N ARG A 81 10.41 -22.00 -5.63
CA ARG A 81 10.66 -23.33 -6.24
C ARG A 81 12.02 -23.44 -6.90
N LEU A 82 12.49 -22.36 -7.49
CA LEU A 82 13.73 -22.34 -8.28
C LEU A 82 14.97 -22.04 -7.44
N GLY A 83 14.82 -21.23 -6.39
CA GLY A 83 15.96 -20.70 -5.64
C GLY A 83 15.90 -20.97 -4.14
N ASP A 84 17.05 -20.75 -3.49
CA ASP A 84 17.15 -20.73 -2.04
C ASP A 84 16.42 -19.49 -1.49
N PHE A 85 15.68 -19.69 -0.40
CA PHE A 85 14.97 -18.59 0.29
C PHE A 85 15.91 -17.48 0.74
N GLY A 86 17.10 -17.86 1.24
CA GLY A 86 18.12 -16.92 1.70
C GLY A 86 18.63 -15.98 0.59
N GLN A 87 18.43 -16.33 -0.68
CA GLN A 87 18.79 -15.54 -1.84
C GLN A 87 17.58 -14.86 -2.48
N ALA A 88 16.55 -15.64 -2.80
CA ALA A 88 15.38 -15.15 -3.53
C ALA A 88 14.63 -14.05 -2.75
N TYR A 89 14.48 -14.22 -1.44
CA TYR A 89 13.77 -13.24 -0.59
C TYR A 89 14.50 -11.90 -0.47
N PRO A 90 15.83 -11.84 -0.18
CA PRO A 90 16.55 -10.56 -0.15
C PRO A 90 16.58 -9.84 -1.50
N ILE A 91 16.68 -10.58 -2.63
CA ILE A 91 16.64 -9.96 -3.97
C ILE A 91 15.28 -9.29 -4.22
N ALA A 92 14.18 -10.01 -4.01
CA ALA A 92 12.82 -9.47 -4.20
C ALA A 92 12.57 -8.26 -3.29
N ARG A 93 13.03 -8.31 -2.04
CA ARG A 93 12.83 -7.24 -1.05
C ARG A 93 13.81 -6.09 -1.20
N GLY A 94 15.03 -6.36 -1.64
CA GLY A 94 16.05 -5.33 -1.84
C GLY A 94 15.78 -4.46 -3.07
N SER A 95 15.18 -5.03 -4.12
CA SER A 95 14.83 -4.28 -5.32
C SER A 95 13.55 -3.43 -5.15
N ALA A 96 12.59 -3.88 -4.33
CA ALA A 96 11.28 -3.24 -4.21
C ALA A 96 11.33 -1.76 -3.75
N PRO A 97 12.09 -1.34 -2.71
CA PRO A 97 12.06 0.06 -2.26
C PRO A 97 12.54 1.06 -3.31
N LEU A 98 13.57 0.71 -4.10
CA LEU A 98 14.03 1.56 -5.21
C LEU A 98 12.95 1.68 -6.28
N LEU A 99 12.35 0.58 -6.67
CA LEU A 99 11.28 0.56 -7.67
C LEU A 99 10.02 1.31 -7.17
N VAL A 100 9.63 1.14 -5.89
CA VAL A 100 8.55 1.93 -5.27
C VAL A 100 8.85 3.42 -5.38
N THR A 101 10.09 3.83 -5.05
CA THR A 101 10.49 5.24 -5.10
C THR A 101 10.37 5.82 -6.52
N VAL A 102 10.84 5.08 -7.52
CA VAL A 102 10.72 5.50 -8.92
C VAL A 102 9.27 5.58 -9.36
N LEU A 103 8.47 4.54 -9.09
CA LEU A 103 7.05 4.52 -9.45
C LEU A 103 6.24 5.59 -8.70
N ALA A 104 6.53 5.83 -7.41
CA ALA A 104 5.88 6.88 -6.63
C ALA A 104 6.22 8.27 -7.18
N ALA A 105 7.46 8.51 -7.58
CA ALA A 105 7.86 9.77 -8.21
C ALA A 105 7.12 10.00 -9.54
N VAL A 106 6.97 8.95 -10.37
CA VAL A 106 6.32 9.04 -11.68
C VAL A 106 4.80 9.16 -11.58
N PHE A 107 4.15 8.31 -10.78
CA PHE A 107 2.69 8.19 -10.77
C PHE A 107 2.01 8.93 -9.63
N ALA A 108 2.67 9.10 -8.49
CA ALA A 108 2.14 9.81 -7.34
C ALA A 108 2.76 11.20 -7.14
N HIS A 109 3.77 11.56 -7.94
CA HIS A 109 4.56 12.79 -7.82
C HIS A 109 5.17 12.97 -6.42
N GLU A 110 5.49 11.86 -5.75
CA GLU A 110 6.09 11.82 -4.43
C GLU A 110 7.58 11.52 -4.54
N VAL A 111 8.41 12.48 -4.11
CA VAL A 111 9.88 12.33 -4.07
C VAL A 111 10.33 12.28 -2.61
N PRO A 112 11.14 11.28 -2.21
CA PRO A 112 11.66 11.21 -0.85
C PRO A 112 12.61 12.37 -0.56
N ASP A 113 12.63 12.83 0.69
CA ASP A 113 13.66 13.75 1.16
C ASP A 113 15.03 13.04 1.25
N GLY A 114 16.10 13.83 1.47
CA GLY A 114 17.47 13.31 1.47
C GLY A 114 17.70 12.20 2.51
N TRP A 115 17.07 12.28 3.69
CA TRP A 115 17.19 11.26 4.73
C TRP A 115 16.44 9.98 4.36
N ALA A 116 15.25 10.11 3.78
CA ALA A 116 14.50 8.95 3.27
C ALA A 116 15.24 8.28 2.11
N ALA A 117 15.78 9.06 1.18
CA ALA A 117 16.60 8.55 0.07
C ALA A 117 17.84 7.79 0.57
N ALA A 118 18.57 8.35 1.54
CA ALA A 118 19.71 7.67 2.15
C ALA A 118 19.31 6.34 2.83
N GLY A 119 18.18 6.33 3.56
CA GLY A 119 17.62 5.12 4.18
C GLY A 119 17.25 4.04 3.15
N ILE A 120 16.64 4.44 2.03
CA ILE A 120 16.29 3.53 0.93
C ILE A 120 17.56 2.91 0.33
N VAL A 121 18.55 3.73 0.00
CA VAL A 121 19.82 3.25 -0.58
C VAL A 121 20.53 2.30 0.39
N LEU A 122 20.62 2.65 1.67
CA LEU A 122 21.25 1.82 2.70
C LEU A 122 20.53 0.47 2.86
N SER A 123 19.19 0.47 2.88
CA SER A 123 18.38 -0.75 2.97
C SER A 123 18.57 -1.64 1.76
N CYS A 124 18.57 -1.07 0.55
CA CYS A 124 18.79 -1.81 -0.69
C CYS A 124 20.22 -2.37 -0.75
N ALA A 125 21.23 -1.60 -0.34
CA ALA A 125 22.60 -2.05 -0.29
C ALA A 125 22.77 -3.21 0.71
N GLY A 126 22.18 -3.11 1.90
CA GLY A 126 22.20 -4.17 2.91
C GLY A 126 21.57 -5.47 2.42
N LEU A 127 20.36 -5.38 1.84
CA LEU A 127 19.66 -6.56 1.30
C LEU A 127 20.40 -7.17 0.08
N SER A 128 20.96 -6.32 -0.78
CA SER A 128 21.81 -6.79 -1.89
C SER A 128 23.07 -7.48 -1.38
N GLY A 129 23.69 -6.97 -0.32
CA GLY A 129 24.83 -7.60 0.34
C GLY A 129 24.49 -8.99 0.87
N VAL A 130 23.34 -9.16 1.53
CA VAL A 130 22.86 -10.49 1.99
C VAL A 130 22.61 -11.43 0.80
N ALA A 131 21.99 -10.94 -0.28
CA ALA A 131 21.75 -11.71 -1.48
C ALA A 131 23.06 -12.20 -2.15
N LEU A 132 24.04 -11.29 -2.27
CA LEU A 132 25.37 -11.59 -2.82
C LEU A 132 26.15 -12.56 -1.94
N TRP A 133 26.03 -12.43 -0.62
CA TRP A 133 26.63 -13.38 0.33
C TRP A 133 26.08 -14.79 0.13
N GLY A 134 24.77 -14.93 -0.09
CA GLY A 134 24.12 -16.21 -0.40
C GLY A 134 24.57 -16.84 -1.72
N LEU A 135 25.16 -16.04 -2.63
CA LEU A 135 25.74 -16.52 -3.90
C LEU A 135 27.18 -17.03 -3.76
N ARG A 136 27.86 -16.78 -2.64
CA ARG A 136 29.25 -17.14 -2.46
C ARG A 136 29.47 -18.65 -2.64
N GLY A 137 30.31 -19.00 -3.60
CA GLY A 137 30.67 -20.41 -3.89
C GLY A 137 29.58 -21.22 -4.62
N ARG A 138 28.47 -20.58 -5.04
CA ARG A 138 27.40 -21.22 -5.81
C ARG A 138 27.28 -20.61 -7.22
N ARG A 139 26.88 -21.41 -8.20
CA ARG A 139 26.51 -20.87 -9.53
C ARG A 139 25.18 -20.16 -9.42
N PRO A 140 25.05 -18.91 -9.95
CA PRO A 140 23.80 -18.20 -9.95
C PRO A 140 22.73 -18.95 -10.76
N ASP A 141 21.56 -19.15 -10.17
CA ASP A 141 20.37 -19.55 -10.93
C ASP A 141 19.67 -18.29 -11.45
N TRP A 142 19.93 -17.96 -12.72
CA TRP A 142 19.36 -16.76 -13.36
C TRP A 142 17.84 -16.78 -13.43
N ALA A 143 17.23 -17.97 -13.51
CA ALA A 143 15.76 -18.10 -13.52
C ALA A 143 15.17 -17.75 -12.15
N ALA A 144 15.82 -18.19 -11.06
CA ALA A 144 15.44 -17.82 -9.70
C ALA A 144 15.62 -16.33 -9.44
N ILE A 145 16.76 -15.76 -9.86
CA ILE A 145 17.06 -14.32 -9.73
C ILE A 145 16.05 -13.50 -10.52
N GLY A 146 15.76 -13.88 -11.77
CA GLY A 146 14.76 -13.22 -12.61
C GLY A 146 13.36 -13.24 -12.00
N ALA A 147 12.94 -14.40 -11.45
CA ALA A 147 11.66 -14.52 -10.74
C ALA A 147 11.61 -13.65 -9.48
N ALA A 148 12.72 -13.58 -8.72
CA ALA A 148 12.81 -12.72 -7.53
C ALA A 148 12.76 -11.23 -7.88
N LEU A 149 13.46 -10.78 -8.91
CA LEU A 149 13.40 -9.39 -9.40
C LEU A 149 12.00 -9.03 -9.93
N ALA A 150 11.39 -9.92 -10.73
CA ALA A 150 10.01 -9.73 -11.18
C ALA A 150 9.03 -9.65 -10.02
N THR A 151 9.24 -10.44 -8.94
CA THR A 151 8.49 -10.30 -7.69
C THR A 151 8.68 -8.91 -7.07
N GLY A 152 9.90 -8.37 -7.06
CA GLY A 152 10.19 -7.01 -6.60
C GLY A 152 9.45 -5.93 -7.40
N VAL A 153 9.36 -6.10 -8.72
CA VAL A 153 8.58 -5.19 -9.60
C VAL A 153 7.08 -5.23 -9.23
N THR A 154 6.51 -6.43 -9.04
CA THR A 154 5.10 -6.54 -8.63
C THR A 154 4.84 -5.95 -7.25
N ILE A 155 5.78 -6.11 -6.31
CA ILE A 155 5.70 -5.47 -4.98
C ILE A 155 5.64 -3.95 -5.14
N ALA A 156 6.51 -3.37 -5.94
CA ALA A 156 6.53 -1.93 -6.18
C ALA A 156 5.23 -1.45 -6.85
N ALA A 157 4.75 -2.18 -7.85
CA ALA A 157 3.54 -1.82 -8.59
C ALA A 157 2.30 -1.83 -7.69
N TYR A 158 2.03 -2.92 -6.95
CA TYR A 158 0.86 -2.95 -6.08
C TYR A 158 0.97 -1.94 -4.93
N THR A 159 2.17 -1.70 -4.40
CA THR A 159 2.36 -0.73 -3.31
C THR A 159 1.93 0.68 -3.73
N VAL A 160 2.29 1.11 -4.94
CA VAL A 160 1.89 2.43 -5.47
C VAL A 160 0.40 2.46 -5.79
N VAL A 161 -0.13 1.42 -6.44
CA VAL A 161 -1.57 1.31 -6.76
C VAL A 161 -2.42 1.31 -5.50
N ASP A 162 -2.01 0.56 -4.46
CA ASP A 162 -2.72 0.51 -3.18
C ASP A 162 -2.64 1.84 -2.43
N GLY A 163 -1.49 2.52 -2.48
CA GLY A 163 -1.35 3.85 -1.91
C GLY A 163 -2.32 4.87 -2.55
N LEU A 164 -2.49 4.81 -3.87
CA LEU A 164 -3.47 5.63 -4.60
C LEU A 164 -4.91 5.19 -4.27
N GLY A 165 -5.16 3.87 -4.26
CA GLY A 165 -6.46 3.29 -3.97
C GLY A 165 -6.97 3.59 -2.56
N VAL A 166 -6.12 3.49 -1.54
CA VAL A 166 -6.46 3.85 -0.15
C VAL A 166 -6.82 5.33 -0.05
N ARG A 167 -6.08 6.22 -0.71
CA ARG A 167 -6.41 7.65 -0.74
C ARG A 167 -7.75 7.94 -1.41
N ALA A 168 -8.06 7.21 -2.49
CA ALA A 168 -9.33 7.33 -3.20
C ALA A 168 -10.51 6.69 -2.46
N SER A 169 -10.25 5.75 -1.52
CA SER A 169 -11.28 4.94 -0.87
C SER A 169 -12.02 5.63 0.27
N GLY A 170 -11.40 6.62 0.91
CA GLY A 170 -11.91 7.22 2.15
C GLY A 170 -11.84 6.30 3.38
N THR A 171 -11.43 5.06 3.23
CA THR A 171 -11.34 4.07 4.31
C THR A 171 -10.21 3.07 4.07
N SER A 172 -9.12 3.18 4.84
CA SER A 172 -7.99 2.26 4.69
C SER A 172 -8.38 0.82 5.05
N LEU A 173 -9.12 0.64 6.14
CA LEU A 173 -9.51 -0.68 6.61
C LEU A 173 -10.51 -1.36 5.66
N GLY A 174 -11.48 -0.60 5.13
CA GLY A 174 -12.41 -1.10 4.12
C GLY A 174 -11.70 -1.51 2.83
N TYR A 175 -10.76 -0.69 2.35
CA TYR A 175 -9.96 -1.03 1.17
C TYR A 175 -9.18 -2.36 1.37
N ILE A 176 -8.52 -2.52 2.53
CA ILE A 176 -7.78 -3.74 2.87
C ILE A 176 -8.72 -4.95 2.92
N ALA A 177 -9.87 -4.85 3.59
CA ALA A 177 -10.83 -5.93 3.72
C ALA A 177 -11.34 -6.41 2.35
N TRP A 178 -11.74 -5.48 1.49
CA TRP A 178 -12.19 -5.78 0.14
C TRP A 178 -11.08 -6.34 -0.75
N LEU A 179 -9.86 -5.80 -0.67
CA LEU A 179 -8.71 -6.33 -1.41
C LEU A 179 -8.40 -7.77 -1.00
N MET A 180 -8.38 -8.06 0.31
CA MET A 180 -8.17 -9.43 0.81
C MET A 180 -9.28 -10.38 0.38
N ALA A 181 -10.54 -9.92 0.38
CA ALA A 181 -11.68 -10.70 -0.07
C ALA A 181 -11.57 -11.02 -1.58
N VAL A 182 -11.21 -10.05 -2.42
CA VAL A 182 -11.12 -10.24 -3.87
C VAL A 182 -9.94 -11.11 -4.25
N GLN A 183 -8.71 -10.70 -3.87
CA GLN A 183 -7.50 -11.44 -4.28
C GLN A 183 -7.39 -12.82 -3.61
N GLY A 184 -7.93 -12.95 -2.39
CA GLY A 184 -7.83 -14.16 -1.59
C GLY A 184 -8.59 -15.35 -2.16
N THR A 185 -9.50 -15.16 -3.11
CA THR A 185 -10.27 -16.24 -3.75
C THR A 185 -9.47 -17.03 -4.78
N VAL A 186 -8.49 -16.40 -5.44
CA VAL A 186 -7.89 -16.94 -6.68
C VAL A 186 -7.01 -18.14 -6.43
N ILE A 187 -6.06 -18.04 -5.48
CA ILE A 187 -5.13 -19.15 -5.22
C ILE A 187 -5.82 -20.37 -4.60
N PRO A 188 -6.70 -20.22 -3.58
CA PRO A 188 -7.50 -21.34 -3.09
C PRO A 188 -8.43 -21.91 -4.17
N GLY A 189 -9.07 -21.06 -4.99
CA GLY A 189 -9.89 -21.48 -6.11
C GLY A 189 -9.12 -22.31 -7.13
N TYR A 190 -7.90 -21.89 -7.46
CA TYR A 190 -7.02 -22.65 -8.35
C TYR A 190 -6.60 -23.99 -7.72
N LEU A 191 -6.29 -24.03 -6.42
CA LEU A 191 -5.99 -25.29 -5.73
C LEU A 191 -7.18 -26.23 -5.74
N LEU A 192 -8.39 -25.73 -5.47
CA LEU A 192 -9.63 -26.52 -5.52
C LEU A 192 -9.91 -27.06 -6.92
N TYR A 193 -9.72 -26.25 -7.95
CA TYR A 193 -9.84 -26.66 -9.34
C TYR A 193 -8.85 -27.80 -9.69
N ARG A 194 -7.61 -27.67 -9.25
CA ARG A 194 -6.52 -28.60 -9.57
C ARG A 194 -6.64 -29.94 -8.84
N HIS A 195 -6.99 -29.92 -7.55
CA HIS A 195 -6.97 -31.09 -6.67
C HIS A 195 -8.36 -31.58 -6.28
N ARG A 196 -9.43 -30.82 -6.58
CA ARG A 196 -10.83 -31.18 -6.32
C ARG A 196 -11.03 -31.71 -4.88
N ALA A 197 -11.60 -32.92 -4.73
CA ALA A 197 -11.86 -33.54 -3.42
C ALA A 197 -10.61 -33.72 -2.56
N ALA A 198 -9.43 -33.91 -3.16
CA ALA A 198 -8.16 -34.04 -2.44
C ALA A 198 -7.69 -32.75 -1.78
N SER A 199 -8.24 -31.58 -2.15
CA SER A 199 -7.85 -30.28 -1.60
C SER A 199 -8.01 -30.21 -0.09
N TRP A 200 -9.06 -30.80 0.47
CA TRP A 200 -9.29 -30.82 1.90
C TRP A 200 -8.22 -31.59 2.66
N ALA A 201 -7.80 -32.74 2.14
CA ALA A 201 -6.72 -33.53 2.72
C ALA A 201 -5.37 -32.81 2.70
N LEU A 202 -5.12 -31.94 1.71
CA LEU A 202 -3.92 -31.11 1.62
C LEU A 202 -3.96 -29.92 2.59
N LEU A 203 -5.11 -29.28 2.75
CA LEU A 203 -5.26 -28.04 3.54
C LEU A 203 -5.37 -28.33 5.04
N ARG A 204 -6.20 -29.33 5.45
CA ARG A 204 -6.55 -29.60 6.83
C ARG A 204 -5.34 -29.78 7.79
N PRO A 205 -4.30 -30.57 7.46
CA PRO A 205 -3.17 -30.79 8.38
C PRO A 205 -2.39 -29.53 8.72
N ARG A 206 -2.48 -28.49 7.87
CA ARG A 206 -1.69 -27.25 7.97
C ARG A 206 -2.56 -26.01 8.14
N ALA A 207 -3.88 -26.17 8.35
CA ALA A 207 -4.83 -25.07 8.41
C ALA A 207 -4.47 -24.05 9.50
N GLY A 208 -4.10 -24.51 10.70
CA GLY A 208 -3.69 -23.64 11.80
C GLY A 208 -2.45 -22.81 11.46
N LEU A 209 -1.42 -23.43 10.87
CA LEU A 209 -0.20 -22.76 10.45
C LEU A 209 -0.50 -21.76 9.32
N GLY A 210 -1.37 -22.15 8.37
CA GLY A 210 -1.81 -21.29 7.29
C GLY A 210 -2.60 -20.08 7.78
N LEU A 211 -3.54 -20.26 8.69
CA LEU A 211 -4.31 -19.17 9.29
C LEU A 211 -3.41 -18.22 10.09
N PHE A 212 -2.45 -18.73 10.83
CA PHE A 212 -1.46 -17.91 11.52
C PHE A 212 -0.61 -17.09 10.53
N GLY A 213 -0.14 -17.74 9.44
CA GLY A 213 0.56 -17.05 8.37
C GLY A 213 -0.29 -15.96 7.69
N ALA A 214 -1.59 -16.24 7.49
CA ALA A 214 -2.55 -15.27 6.96
C ALA A 214 -2.72 -14.06 7.91
N ALA A 215 -2.88 -14.32 9.22
CA ALA A 215 -2.98 -13.24 10.21
C ALA A 215 -1.74 -12.36 10.21
N LEU A 216 -0.54 -12.95 10.15
CA LEU A 216 0.72 -12.19 10.01
C LEU A 216 0.77 -11.39 8.71
N SER A 217 0.31 -11.97 7.58
CA SER A 217 0.28 -11.30 6.27
C SER A 217 -0.66 -10.09 6.28
N VAL A 218 -1.89 -10.26 6.77
CA VAL A 218 -2.87 -9.18 6.87
C VAL A 218 -2.40 -8.10 7.84
N ALA A 219 -1.84 -8.48 8.99
CA ALA A 219 -1.30 -7.52 9.95
C ALA A 219 -0.13 -6.70 9.35
N ALA A 220 0.81 -7.37 8.67
CA ALA A 220 1.91 -6.69 7.99
C ALA A 220 1.41 -5.67 6.96
N TYR A 221 0.45 -6.07 6.13
CA TYR A 221 -0.12 -5.23 5.10
C TYR A 221 -0.92 -4.05 5.68
N ALA A 222 -1.74 -4.31 6.69
CA ALA A 222 -2.50 -3.27 7.39
C ALA A 222 -1.59 -2.21 8.02
N LEU A 223 -0.50 -2.64 8.68
CA LEU A 223 0.49 -1.73 9.28
C LEU A 223 1.20 -0.88 8.23
N VAL A 224 1.55 -1.44 7.08
CA VAL A 224 2.19 -0.71 5.97
C VAL A 224 1.25 0.34 5.39
N LEU A 225 -0.03 0.05 5.21
CA LEU A 225 -1.00 1.01 4.67
C LEU A 225 -1.45 2.05 5.71
N TRP A 226 -1.45 1.68 7.00
CA TRP A 226 -1.80 2.61 8.08
C TRP A 226 -0.70 3.64 8.35
N ALA A 227 0.57 3.27 8.29
CA ALA A 227 1.69 4.13 8.65
C ALA A 227 1.74 5.47 7.87
N PRO A 228 1.52 5.52 6.54
CA PRO A 228 1.44 6.79 5.80
C PRO A 228 0.15 7.59 6.06
N SER A 229 -0.93 6.93 6.47
CA SER A 229 -2.24 7.58 6.71
C SER A 229 -2.36 8.18 8.11
N SER A 230 -1.42 7.89 9.02
CA SER A 230 -1.43 8.49 10.36
C SER A 230 -1.17 10.00 10.29
N PRO A 231 -1.87 10.84 11.11
CA PRO A 231 -1.72 12.29 11.08
C PRO A 231 -0.26 12.67 11.28
N ARG A 232 0.35 13.33 10.30
CA ARG A 232 1.64 13.99 10.47
C ARG A 232 1.46 15.05 11.55
N SER A 233 2.42 15.17 12.47
CA SER A 233 2.38 16.21 13.52
C SER A 233 2.09 17.59 12.90
N PRO A 234 1.37 18.50 13.59
CA PRO A 234 0.83 19.75 13.02
C PRO A 234 1.85 20.72 12.40
N ARG A 235 3.14 20.44 12.50
CA ARG A 235 4.20 21.30 11.96
C ARG A 235 4.38 21.23 10.42
N CYS A 236 3.68 20.36 9.71
CA CYS A 236 3.77 20.23 8.26
C CYS A 236 2.47 20.54 7.51
N ALA A 237 1.46 21.10 8.18
CA ALA A 237 0.24 21.56 7.55
C ALA A 237 0.34 23.05 7.18
N SER A 238 1.35 23.45 6.41
CA SER A 238 1.31 24.71 5.69
C SER A 238 0.52 24.46 4.39
N PRO A 239 -0.63 25.11 4.17
CA PRO A 239 -1.33 24.99 2.90
C PRO A 239 -0.42 25.53 1.79
N PRO A 240 -0.40 24.93 0.60
CA PRO A 240 0.40 25.42 -0.49
C PRO A 240 -0.04 26.84 -0.84
N SER A 241 0.93 27.76 -0.92
CA SER A 241 0.75 29.20 -1.12
C SER A 241 0.09 29.61 -2.45
N TRP A 242 -0.28 28.67 -3.30
CA TRP A 242 -0.97 28.93 -4.56
C TRP A 242 -2.48 29.11 -4.44
N SER A 243 -3.14 28.64 -3.36
CA SER A 243 -4.58 28.81 -3.15
C SER A 243 -4.98 30.22 -2.67
N ALA A 244 -4.01 31.04 -2.22
CA ALA A 244 -4.26 32.38 -1.71
C ALA A 244 -4.31 33.47 -2.80
N ARG A 245 -4.11 33.17 -4.09
CA ARG A 245 -4.05 34.18 -5.16
C ARG A 245 -5.30 34.28 -6.05
N ARG A 246 -6.42 33.66 -5.69
CA ARG A 246 -7.63 33.69 -6.52
C ARG A 246 -8.86 34.33 -5.89
N SER A 247 -8.71 35.19 -4.90
CA SER A 247 -9.86 35.93 -4.39
C SER A 247 -9.46 37.31 -3.87
N ALA A 248 -9.02 38.18 -4.79
CA ALA A 248 -9.08 39.63 -4.59
C ALA A 248 -9.97 40.19 -5.68
N PRO A 249 -11.19 40.66 -5.35
CA PRO A 249 -11.97 41.45 -6.29
C PRO A 249 -11.35 42.84 -6.40
N SER A 250 -10.95 43.19 -7.61
CA SER A 250 -10.57 44.53 -7.99
C SER A 250 -11.76 45.46 -7.88
N SER A 251 -11.85 46.28 -6.85
CA SER A 251 -12.71 47.42 -6.82
C SER A 251 -11.87 48.69 -6.76
N SER A 252 -11.39 49.14 -7.90
CA SER A 252 -10.98 50.47 -8.14
C SER A 252 -12.17 51.25 -8.74
N ARG A 253 -12.86 52.04 -7.97
CA ARG A 253 -13.54 53.26 -8.45
C ARG A 253 -13.30 54.35 -7.44
N ARG A 254 -12.31 55.15 -7.78
CA ARG A 254 -12.24 56.54 -7.31
C ARG A 254 -13.41 57.30 -7.91
N SER A 255 -14.15 58.02 -7.12
CA SER A 255 -14.90 59.20 -7.56
C SER A 255 -14.73 60.27 -6.53
N SER A 256 -13.95 61.25 -6.90
CA SER A 256 -13.85 62.55 -6.28
C SER A 256 -15.07 63.36 -6.63
N ALA A 257 -15.72 63.96 -5.62
CA ALA A 257 -16.50 65.16 -5.84
C ALA A 257 -16.49 66.00 -4.56
N ARG A 258 -16.18 67.23 -4.74
CA ARG A 258 -15.98 68.36 -3.80
C ARG A 258 -17.33 68.96 -3.34
N PRO A 259 -17.32 69.83 -2.30
CA PRO A 259 -18.49 70.27 -1.59
C PRO A 259 -19.10 71.56 -2.18
N GLY A 260 -20.39 71.73 -2.03
CA GLY A 260 -21.10 72.96 -2.44
C GLY A 260 -22.37 73.18 -1.56
N SER A 261 -22.20 73.97 -0.60
CA SER A 261 -22.99 75.19 -0.16
C SER A 261 -24.52 75.15 -0.23
N ARG A 262 -25.09 75.38 0.96
CA ARG A 262 -26.09 76.38 1.29
C ARG A 262 -27.54 76.25 0.81
N ARG A 263 -28.39 76.42 1.77
CA ARG A 263 -29.63 77.24 1.99
C ARG A 263 -30.84 76.37 2.33
N ARG A 264 -31.28 76.50 3.60
CA ARG A 264 -32.43 77.25 4.13
C ARG A 264 -33.75 77.15 3.31
N ALA A 265 -34.73 76.70 3.96
CA ALA A 265 -36.06 77.27 4.17
C ALA A 265 -36.99 76.05 4.44
N SER A 266 -37.58 75.92 5.58
CA SER A 266 -38.70 76.55 6.25
C SER A 266 -40.06 76.19 5.64
N TRP A 267 -40.97 75.94 6.58
CA TRP A 267 -42.44 75.97 6.50
C TRP A 267 -43.10 74.69 5.97
N SER A 268 -44.12 74.19 6.49
CA SER A 268 -45.09 74.35 7.59
C SER A 268 -46.20 73.35 7.30
N SER A 269 -46.74 72.83 8.37
CA SER A 269 -48.14 72.55 8.65
C SER A 269 -48.99 71.81 7.62
N GLY A 270 -49.72 70.84 8.14
CA GLY A 270 -51.10 70.69 7.84
C GLY A 270 -51.59 69.23 7.79
N SER A 271 -52.11 68.83 8.88
CA SER A 271 -53.40 68.13 9.11
C SER A 271 -54.00 67.32 7.93
N GLY A 272 -54.39 66.15 8.24
CA GLY A 272 -55.29 65.28 7.52
C GLY A 272 -55.20 63.87 8.10
#